data_2a193ea12c7ce7cafd5d374cc6823558
#
_entry.id   2a193ea12c7ce7cafd5d374cc6823558
#
_cell.length_a   1.000
_cell.length_b   1.000
_cell.length_c   1.000
_cell.angle_alpha   90.00
_cell.angle_beta   90.00
_cell.angle_gamma   90.00
#
_symmetry.space_group_name_H-M   'P 1'
#
loop_
_entity.id
_entity.type
_entity.pdbx_description
1 polymer ?
#
loop_
_entity_poly.entity_id
_entity_poly.type
_entity_poly.pdbx_seq_one_letter_code
_entity_poly.pdbx_strand_id
1 'polypeptide(L)'
;LWDCGEGTQAAARRAGVNLMKLDAICLTHYHGDHIFGLPGLLQTLGCQGRERPLTLYGPEGLGEVWPALRTLAGPLPYPVRAVQLDTNPIDLTTLSSGWPAGAQLTPFRTRHRVPSRGYRLDLPRAGRFDPAKARALNVPVPAWKLLQRGQSIPLESGAVVAPADVLGPARRGLRFVFSGDTAPCPALEQAAHNADLFLCDATYPDNEQEAQAKQWRHSTFAQG
;
A
#
# COMPACT_ATOMS: atom_id res chain seq x y z
N LEU A 1 3.93 -1.80 -2.75
CA LEU A 1 5.13 -2.28 -2.08
C LEU A 1 5.55 -1.26 -1.03
N TRP A 2 5.84 -1.70 0.18
CA TRP A 2 6.44 -0.88 1.23
C TRP A 2 7.92 -1.21 1.30
N ASP A 3 8.76 -0.16 1.18
CA ASP A 3 10.21 -0.22 1.03
C ASP A 3 10.72 -1.14 -0.10
N CYS A 4 11.99 -1.03 -0.43
CA CYS A 4 12.63 -1.82 -1.46
C CYS A 4 14.13 -1.98 -1.15
N GLY A 5 14.44 -2.68 -0.07
CA GLY A 5 15.81 -3.04 0.30
C GLY A 5 16.43 -4.11 -0.59
N GLU A 6 17.66 -4.47 -0.30
CA GLU A 6 18.35 -5.54 -1.01
C GLU A 6 17.56 -6.85 -0.90
N GLY A 7 17.61 -7.64 -1.94
CA GLY A 7 16.92 -8.92 -1.98
C GLY A 7 15.42 -8.88 -2.19
N THR A 8 14.75 -7.69 -2.24
CA THR A 8 13.31 -7.56 -2.45
C THR A 8 12.82 -8.35 -3.66
N GLN A 9 13.54 -8.30 -4.79
CA GLN A 9 13.15 -9.04 -6.00
C GLN A 9 13.23 -10.56 -5.80
N ALA A 10 14.27 -11.03 -5.12
CA ALA A 10 14.44 -12.46 -4.83
C ALA A 10 13.37 -12.96 -3.86
N ALA A 11 13.04 -12.16 -2.84
CA ALA A 11 11.98 -12.46 -1.88
C ALA A 11 10.61 -12.52 -2.56
N ALA A 12 10.28 -11.52 -3.39
CA ALA A 12 9.04 -11.50 -4.15
C ALA A 12 8.89 -12.71 -5.09
N ARG A 13 9.98 -13.09 -5.78
CA ARG A 13 9.99 -14.27 -6.66
C ARG A 13 9.73 -15.54 -5.85
N ARG A 14 10.42 -15.74 -4.72
CA ARG A 14 10.19 -16.91 -3.84
C ARG A 14 8.77 -16.95 -3.31
N ALA A 15 8.18 -15.80 -3.00
CA ALA A 15 6.79 -15.69 -2.53
C ALA A 15 5.74 -15.74 -3.64
N GLY A 16 6.12 -15.88 -4.91
CA GLY A 16 5.19 -15.89 -6.05
C GLY A 16 4.49 -14.55 -6.30
N VAL A 17 5.04 -13.44 -5.78
CA VAL A 17 4.47 -12.09 -5.93
C VAL A 17 4.82 -11.53 -7.32
N ASN A 18 3.81 -11.15 -8.08
CA ASN A 18 4.01 -10.52 -9.38
C ASN A 18 4.25 -9.02 -9.24
N LEU A 19 5.51 -8.60 -9.26
CA LEU A 19 5.92 -7.20 -9.15
C LEU A 19 5.47 -6.34 -10.34
N MET A 20 5.14 -6.92 -11.50
CA MET A 20 4.56 -6.19 -12.63
C MET A 20 3.20 -5.56 -12.32
N LYS A 21 2.51 -6.04 -11.28
CA LYS A 21 1.22 -5.50 -10.82
C LYS A 21 1.34 -4.32 -9.86
N LEU A 22 2.55 -3.88 -9.50
CA LEU A 22 2.73 -2.74 -8.60
C LEU A 22 2.12 -1.47 -9.19
N ASP A 23 1.31 -0.78 -8.41
CA ASP A 23 0.80 0.57 -8.70
C ASP A 23 1.72 1.64 -8.09
N ALA A 24 2.25 1.35 -6.89
CA ALA A 24 3.13 2.25 -6.19
C ALA A 24 4.19 1.51 -5.35
N ILE A 25 5.28 2.22 -5.07
CA ILE A 25 6.29 1.89 -4.06
C ILE A 25 6.28 3.02 -3.04
N CYS A 26 6.16 2.69 -1.76
CA CYS A 26 6.10 3.66 -0.66
C CYS A 26 7.32 3.46 0.23
N LEU A 27 8.24 4.41 0.19
CA LEU A 27 9.46 4.39 1.00
C LEU A 27 9.16 5.00 2.38
N THR A 28 9.55 4.29 3.43
CA THR A 28 9.41 4.79 4.80
C THR A 28 10.46 5.86 5.10
N HIS A 29 11.69 5.63 4.69
CA HIS A 29 12.84 6.53 4.82
C HIS A 29 13.96 6.11 3.85
N TYR A 30 15.13 6.75 3.92
CA TYR A 30 16.17 6.57 2.90
C TYR A 30 17.45 5.90 3.42
N HIS A 31 17.38 5.10 4.48
CA HIS A 31 18.49 4.20 4.80
C HIS A 31 18.65 3.12 3.73
N GLY A 32 19.88 2.64 3.53
CA GLY A 32 20.21 1.76 2.42
C GLY A 32 19.42 0.48 2.37
N ASP A 33 19.24 -0.16 3.52
CA ASP A 33 18.48 -1.41 3.69
C ASP A 33 16.99 -1.28 3.33
N HIS A 34 16.48 -0.04 3.19
CA HIS A 34 15.12 0.25 2.73
C HIS A 34 15.02 0.65 1.26
N ILE A 35 16.13 1.06 0.62
CA ILE A 35 16.07 1.64 -0.74
C ILE A 35 17.04 1.01 -1.76
N PHE A 36 18.09 0.30 -1.35
CA PHE A 36 19.13 -0.13 -2.29
C PHE A 36 18.68 -1.20 -3.29
N GLY A 37 17.58 -1.89 -3.05
CA GLY A 37 16.95 -2.76 -4.04
C GLY A 37 16.18 -2.04 -5.13
N LEU A 38 15.84 -0.75 -4.93
CA LEU A 38 14.95 0.00 -5.82
C LEU A 38 15.51 0.18 -7.23
N PRO A 39 16.76 0.63 -7.47
CA PRO A 39 17.28 0.78 -8.82
C PRO A 39 17.22 -0.50 -9.63
N GLY A 40 17.62 -1.63 -9.03
CA GLY A 40 17.56 -2.94 -9.68
C GLY A 40 16.15 -3.42 -9.95
N LEU A 41 15.20 -3.15 -9.05
CA LEU A 41 13.78 -3.46 -9.27
C LEU A 41 13.23 -2.67 -10.46
N LEU A 42 13.48 -1.37 -10.52
CA LEU A 42 13.00 -0.52 -11.62
C LEU A 42 13.52 -0.99 -12.99
N GLN A 43 14.79 -1.36 -13.08
CA GLN A 43 15.37 -1.96 -14.28
C GLN A 43 14.70 -3.28 -14.65
N THR A 44 14.52 -4.16 -13.68
CA THR A 44 13.90 -5.47 -13.91
C THR A 44 12.47 -5.33 -14.45
N LEU A 45 11.68 -4.39 -13.90
CA LEU A 45 10.34 -4.11 -14.42
C LEU A 45 10.37 -3.62 -15.88
N GLY A 46 11.35 -2.79 -16.23
CA GLY A 46 11.57 -2.35 -17.61
C GLY A 46 11.94 -3.50 -18.54
N CYS A 47 12.89 -4.34 -18.14
CA CYS A 47 13.29 -5.54 -18.90
C CYS A 47 12.15 -6.54 -19.11
N GLN A 48 11.19 -6.58 -18.17
CA GLN A 48 9.99 -7.41 -18.27
C GLN A 48 8.86 -6.78 -19.08
N GLY A 49 9.09 -5.64 -19.73
CA GLY A 49 8.13 -4.98 -20.62
C GLY A 49 7.08 -4.16 -19.88
N ARG A 50 7.40 -3.57 -18.72
CA ARG A 50 6.49 -2.62 -18.08
C ARG A 50 6.37 -1.36 -18.92
N GLU A 51 5.15 -0.94 -19.23
CA GLU A 51 4.83 0.31 -19.94
C GLU A 51 4.02 1.26 -19.04
N ARG A 52 3.22 0.70 -18.13
CA ARG A 52 2.35 1.52 -17.28
C ARG A 52 3.15 2.30 -16.23
N PRO A 53 2.72 3.52 -15.89
CA PRO A 53 3.37 4.34 -14.88
C PRO A 53 3.53 3.63 -13.53
N LEU A 54 4.57 4.00 -12.78
CA LEU A 54 4.79 3.61 -11.40
C LEU A 54 4.90 4.85 -10.55
N THR A 55 4.20 4.89 -9.41
CA THR A 55 4.35 6.00 -8.47
C THR A 55 5.32 5.60 -7.36
N LEU A 56 6.29 6.45 -7.10
CA LEU A 56 7.21 6.34 -5.96
C LEU A 56 6.84 7.39 -4.93
N TYR A 57 6.39 6.94 -3.78
CA TYR A 57 6.11 7.79 -2.64
C TYR A 57 7.26 7.74 -1.63
N GLY A 58 7.55 8.87 -0.99
CA GLY A 58 8.56 8.92 0.06
C GLY A 58 8.40 10.14 0.96
N PRO A 59 9.06 10.17 2.13
CA PRO A 59 9.05 11.30 3.05
C PRO A 59 9.81 12.51 2.49
N GLU A 60 9.98 13.52 3.32
CA GLU A 60 10.85 14.67 3.06
C GLU A 60 12.27 14.23 2.64
N GLY A 61 12.85 14.92 1.65
CA GLY A 61 14.14 14.57 1.04
C GLY A 61 14.04 13.72 -0.23
N LEU A 62 12.83 13.30 -0.66
CA LEU A 62 12.67 12.52 -1.89
C LEU A 62 13.23 13.25 -3.12
N GLY A 63 13.10 14.59 -3.17
CA GLY A 63 13.61 15.40 -4.27
C GLY A 63 15.13 15.34 -4.44
N GLU A 64 15.87 15.04 -3.38
CA GLU A 64 17.33 14.88 -3.39
C GLU A 64 17.75 13.43 -3.68
N VAL A 65 17.04 12.48 -3.07
CA VAL A 65 17.36 11.03 -3.17
C VAL A 65 16.95 10.45 -4.52
N TRP A 66 15.78 10.82 -5.03
CA TRP A 66 15.25 10.26 -6.28
C TRP A 66 16.16 10.46 -7.49
N PRO A 67 16.76 11.64 -7.77
CA PRO A 67 17.69 11.80 -8.87
C PRO A 67 18.88 10.83 -8.83
N ALA A 68 19.43 10.57 -7.65
CA ALA A 68 20.52 9.61 -7.47
C ALA A 68 20.05 8.16 -7.78
N LEU A 69 18.94 7.73 -7.20
CA LEU A 69 18.37 6.41 -7.47
C LEU A 69 17.99 6.24 -8.95
N ARG A 70 17.47 7.29 -9.57
CA ARG A 70 17.10 7.31 -10.99
C ARG A 70 18.33 7.17 -11.90
N THR A 71 19.43 7.81 -11.53
CA THR A 71 20.72 7.67 -12.24
C THR A 71 21.23 6.24 -12.16
N LEU A 72 21.19 5.63 -10.98
CA LEU A 72 21.59 4.23 -10.78
C LEU A 72 20.67 3.25 -11.51
N ALA A 73 19.37 3.55 -11.59
CA ALA A 73 18.42 2.74 -12.35
C ALA A 73 18.64 2.83 -13.88
N GLY A 74 19.31 3.87 -14.38
CA GLY A 74 19.51 4.07 -15.81
C GLY A 74 18.21 4.39 -16.58
N PRO A 75 18.20 4.29 -17.92
CA PRO A 75 17.01 4.52 -18.73
C PRO A 75 15.90 3.54 -18.40
N LEU A 76 14.67 4.04 -18.24
CA LEU A 76 13.48 3.22 -17.99
C LEU A 76 12.47 3.42 -19.12
N PRO A 77 11.89 2.35 -19.70
CA PRO A 77 10.94 2.43 -20.79
C PRO A 77 9.52 2.86 -20.36
N TYR A 78 9.33 3.14 -19.07
CA TYR A 78 8.06 3.55 -18.48
C TYR A 78 8.26 4.75 -17.53
N PRO A 79 7.22 5.58 -17.34
CA PRO A 79 7.33 6.73 -16.45
C PRO A 79 7.32 6.32 -14.98
N VAL A 80 8.20 6.93 -14.18
CA VAL A 80 8.17 6.86 -12.72
C VAL A 80 7.90 8.25 -12.17
N ARG A 81 6.79 8.40 -11.43
CA ARG A 81 6.38 9.64 -10.79
C ARG A 81 6.80 9.61 -9.33
N ALA A 82 7.78 10.40 -8.96
CA ALA A 82 8.18 10.57 -7.55
C ALA A 82 7.33 11.67 -6.89
N VAL A 83 6.73 11.35 -5.75
CA VAL A 83 5.83 12.22 -4.99
C VAL A 83 6.23 12.22 -3.53
N GLN A 84 6.73 13.37 -3.06
CA GLN A 84 7.01 13.55 -1.64
C GLN A 84 5.70 13.66 -0.87
N LEU A 85 5.58 12.90 0.22
CA LEU A 85 4.38 12.82 1.02
C LEU A 85 4.47 13.69 2.27
N ASP A 86 3.33 14.28 2.59
CA ASP A 86 3.01 14.74 3.94
C ASP A 86 2.22 13.63 4.68
N THR A 87 1.13 13.98 5.38
CA THR A 87 0.26 13.05 6.12
C THR A 87 -1.14 12.95 5.53
N ASN A 88 -1.37 13.57 4.38
CA ASN A 88 -2.68 13.55 3.72
C ASN A 88 -2.98 12.16 3.14
N PRO A 89 -4.20 11.65 3.32
CA PRO A 89 -4.62 10.40 2.72
C PRO A 89 -4.58 10.45 1.20
N ILE A 90 -4.16 9.34 0.60
CA ILE A 90 -4.10 9.14 -0.86
C ILE A 90 -5.24 8.21 -1.25
N ASP A 91 -6.10 8.66 -2.15
CA ASP A 91 -7.10 7.81 -2.77
C ASP A 91 -6.41 6.85 -3.77
N LEU A 92 -6.46 5.56 -3.47
CA LEU A 92 -5.78 4.56 -4.29
C LEU A 92 -6.47 4.30 -5.63
N THR A 93 -7.74 4.70 -5.79
CA THR A 93 -8.43 4.60 -7.08
C THR A 93 -7.79 5.50 -8.15
N THR A 94 -7.07 6.54 -7.73
CA THR A 94 -6.29 7.41 -8.63
C THR A 94 -5.07 6.71 -9.24
N LEU A 95 -4.59 5.64 -8.63
CA LEU A 95 -3.45 4.86 -9.12
C LEU A 95 -3.89 3.77 -10.10
N SER A 96 -5.02 3.14 -9.85
CA SER A 96 -5.53 2.03 -10.65
C SER A 96 -7.01 1.77 -10.34
N SER A 97 -7.78 1.44 -11.37
CA SER A 97 -9.19 1.00 -11.24
C SER A 97 -9.36 -0.36 -10.54
N GLY A 98 -8.25 -1.03 -10.21
CA GLY A 98 -8.28 -2.30 -9.46
C GLY A 98 -8.59 -2.13 -7.97
N TRP A 99 -8.41 -0.93 -7.42
CA TRP A 99 -8.71 -0.63 -6.02
C TRP A 99 -10.21 -0.44 -5.79
N PRO A 100 -10.75 -0.90 -4.65
CA PRO A 100 -12.14 -0.62 -4.31
C PRO A 100 -12.35 0.87 -4.04
N ALA A 101 -13.54 1.38 -4.36
CA ALA A 101 -13.91 2.77 -4.04
C ALA A 101 -13.73 3.06 -2.54
N GLY A 102 -13.07 4.17 -2.22
CA GLY A 102 -12.73 4.54 -0.85
C GLY A 102 -11.51 3.84 -0.26
N ALA A 103 -10.76 3.05 -1.05
CA ALA A 103 -9.46 2.53 -0.62
C ALA A 103 -8.47 3.69 -0.44
N GLN A 104 -7.86 3.78 0.74
CA GLN A 104 -6.98 4.88 1.10
C GLN A 104 -5.65 4.39 1.67
N LEU A 105 -4.58 5.08 1.30
CA LEU A 105 -3.28 4.97 1.94
C LEU A 105 -3.01 6.27 2.71
N THR A 106 -2.87 6.17 4.03
CA THR A 106 -2.60 7.31 4.90
C THR A 106 -1.18 7.22 5.44
N PRO A 107 -0.26 8.10 4.98
CA PRO A 107 1.05 8.21 5.60
C PRO A 107 0.91 8.88 6.97
N PHE A 108 1.74 8.47 7.92
CA PHE A 108 1.83 9.11 9.23
C PHE A 108 3.28 9.29 9.67
N ARG A 109 3.54 10.26 10.51
CA ARG A 109 4.90 10.53 11.01
C ARG A 109 5.33 9.45 11.99
N THR A 110 6.54 8.94 11.82
CA THR A 110 7.17 8.01 12.74
C THR A 110 8.34 8.70 13.47
N ARG A 111 8.85 8.06 14.50
CA ARG A 111 9.92 8.59 15.36
C ARG A 111 11.22 7.87 15.06
N HIS A 112 11.89 8.27 14.00
CA HIS A 112 13.19 7.72 13.61
C HIS A 112 14.27 8.82 13.59
N ARG A 113 15.52 8.47 13.25
CA ARG A 113 16.65 9.41 13.24
C ARG A 113 16.67 10.34 12.02
N VAL A 114 16.00 9.93 10.96
CA VAL A 114 15.83 10.69 9.71
C VAL A 114 14.34 10.93 9.45
N PRO A 115 13.97 11.84 8.55
CA PRO A 115 12.57 11.99 8.13
C PRO A 115 11.99 10.64 7.70
N SER A 116 10.91 10.22 8.36
CA SER A 116 10.31 8.90 8.14
C SER A 116 8.79 8.93 8.17
N ARG A 117 8.17 7.96 7.51
CA ARG A 117 6.72 7.73 7.46
C ARG A 117 6.41 6.27 7.68
N GLY A 118 5.39 6.01 8.48
CA GLY A 118 4.65 4.76 8.44
C GLY A 118 3.46 4.91 7.48
N TYR A 119 2.82 3.80 7.17
CA TYR A 119 1.69 3.76 6.23
C TYR A 119 0.53 2.95 6.80
N ARG A 120 -0.67 3.52 6.72
CA ARG A 120 -1.92 2.83 7.01
C ARG A 120 -2.70 2.66 5.71
N LEU A 121 -3.06 1.43 5.39
CA LEU A 121 -3.90 1.07 4.27
C LEU A 121 -5.29 0.70 4.78
N ASP A 122 -6.29 1.47 4.43
CA ASP A 122 -7.70 1.20 4.73
C ASP A 122 -8.39 0.71 3.44
N LEU A 123 -8.93 -0.51 3.49
CA LEU A 123 -9.66 -1.15 2.40
C LEU A 123 -11.13 -1.32 2.76
N PRO A 124 -12.04 -0.52 2.19
CA PRO A 124 -13.47 -0.73 2.35
C PRO A 124 -13.91 -2.11 1.86
N ARG A 125 -14.91 -2.68 2.51
CA ARG A 125 -15.50 -3.94 2.10
C ARG A 125 -17.00 -3.74 1.85
N ALA A 126 -17.40 -3.97 0.62
CA ALA A 126 -18.81 -4.00 0.25
C ALA A 126 -19.59 -5.03 1.08
N GLY A 127 -20.89 -4.85 1.15
CA GLY A 127 -21.81 -5.83 1.71
C GLY A 127 -21.67 -7.20 1.03
N ARG A 128 -22.20 -8.22 1.68
CA ARG A 128 -22.23 -9.57 1.10
C ARG A 128 -23.14 -9.55 -0.13
N PHE A 129 -22.65 -10.03 -1.25
CA PHE A 129 -23.45 -10.17 -2.46
C PHE A 129 -24.53 -11.24 -2.27
N ASP A 130 -25.75 -10.92 -2.70
CA ASP A 130 -26.91 -11.80 -2.63
C ASP A 130 -27.25 -12.34 -4.03
N PRO A 131 -26.86 -13.58 -4.35
CA PRO A 131 -27.16 -14.17 -5.64
C PRO A 131 -28.66 -14.36 -5.90
N ALA A 132 -29.48 -14.53 -4.84
CA ALA A 132 -30.91 -14.70 -5.01
C ALA A 132 -31.58 -13.41 -5.45
N LYS A 133 -31.21 -12.27 -4.85
CA LYS A 133 -31.63 -10.94 -5.30
C LYS A 133 -31.20 -10.64 -6.72
N ALA A 134 -29.93 -10.96 -7.06
CA ALA A 134 -29.42 -10.72 -8.40
C ALA A 134 -30.17 -11.52 -9.47
N ARG A 135 -30.52 -12.77 -9.17
CA ARG A 135 -31.36 -13.61 -10.06
C ARG A 135 -32.78 -13.07 -10.17
N ALA A 136 -33.41 -12.68 -9.05
CA ALA A 136 -34.76 -12.09 -9.04
C ALA A 136 -34.84 -10.80 -9.89
N LEU A 137 -33.76 -10.05 -9.96
CA LEU A 137 -33.63 -8.85 -10.81
C LEU A 137 -33.16 -9.16 -12.25
N ASN A 138 -33.05 -10.42 -12.63
CA ASN A 138 -32.58 -10.88 -13.94
C ASN A 138 -31.18 -10.36 -14.30
N VAL A 139 -30.30 -10.17 -13.30
CA VAL A 139 -28.92 -9.72 -13.52
C VAL A 139 -28.09 -10.86 -14.13
N PRO A 140 -27.49 -10.69 -15.32
CA PRO A 140 -26.61 -11.69 -15.92
C PRO A 140 -25.40 -11.99 -15.01
N VAL A 141 -25.04 -13.27 -14.85
CA VAL A 141 -23.94 -13.71 -13.98
C VAL A 141 -22.61 -12.98 -14.28
N PRO A 142 -22.21 -12.73 -15.54
CA PRO A 142 -20.99 -11.98 -15.86
C PRO A 142 -20.98 -10.56 -15.27
N ALA A 143 -22.14 -9.94 -15.11
CA ALA A 143 -22.28 -8.58 -14.55
C ALA A 143 -22.23 -8.51 -13.01
N TRP A 144 -22.32 -9.63 -12.31
CA TRP A 144 -22.28 -9.67 -10.84
C TRP A 144 -21.01 -9.05 -10.27
N LYS A 145 -19.88 -9.26 -10.96
CA LYS A 145 -18.58 -8.70 -10.53
C LYS A 145 -18.55 -7.17 -10.60
N LEU A 146 -19.29 -6.56 -11.51
CA LEU A 146 -19.40 -5.11 -11.62
C LEU A 146 -20.17 -4.53 -10.42
N LEU A 147 -21.31 -5.15 -10.07
CA LEU A 147 -22.10 -4.78 -8.89
C LEU A 147 -21.29 -4.94 -7.59
N GLN A 148 -20.53 -6.03 -7.46
CA GLN A 148 -19.65 -6.27 -6.31
C GLN A 148 -18.53 -5.20 -6.19
N ARG A 149 -18.16 -4.57 -7.30
CA ARG A 149 -17.18 -3.48 -7.37
C ARG A 149 -17.79 -2.08 -7.19
N GLY A 150 -19.11 -2.01 -6.91
CA GLY A 150 -19.80 -0.75 -6.71
C GLY A 150 -20.31 -0.09 -8.00
N GLN A 151 -20.31 -0.77 -9.14
CA GLN A 151 -20.77 -0.25 -10.43
C GLN A 151 -22.23 -0.66 -10.67
N SER A 152 -23.10 0.31 -11.01
CA SER A 152 -24.45 0.04 -11.48
C SER A 152 -24.40 -0.49 -12.91
N ILE A 153 -25.36 -1.36 -13.26
CA ILE A 153 -25.46 -1.95 -14.58
C ILE A 153 -26.84 -1.71 -15.20
N PRO A 154 -26.92 -1.34 -16.48
CA PRO A 154 -28.18 -1.35 -17.20
C PRO A 154 -28.58 -2.77 -17.61
N LEU A 155 -29.86 -3.07 -17.51
CA LEU A 155 -30.46 -4.28 -18.04
C LEU A 155 -31.05 -4.05 -19.44
N GLU A 156 -31.26 -5.10 -20.21
CA GLU A 156 -31.91 -5.03 -21.53
C GLU A 156 -33.34 -4.46 -21.45
N SER A 157 -34.00 -4.59 -20.31
CA SER A 157 -35.31 -3.99 -20.03
C SER A 157 -35.30 -2.46 -19.89
N GLY A 158 -34.11 -1.82 -19.90
CA GLY A 158 -33.93 -0.40 -19.60
C GLY A 158 -33.83 -0.07 -18.10
N ALA A 159 -34.08 -1.02 -17.22
CA ALA A 159 -33.89 -0.82 -15.77
C ALA A 159 -32.41 -0.77 -15.42
N VAL A 160 -32.04 0.02 -14.40
CA VAL A 160 -30.67 0.08 -13.86
C VAL A 160 -30.64 -0.60 -12.51
N VAL A 161 -29.78 -1.59 -12.34
CA VAL A 161 -29.55 -2.24 -11.05
C VAL A 161 -28.35 -1.62 -10.37
N ALA A 162 -28.56 -1.10 -9.18
CA ALA A 162 -27.51 -0.53 -8.34
C ALA A 162 -26.88 -1.59 -7.43
N PRO A 163 -25.64 -1.40 -6.97
CA PRO A 163 -25.00 -2.27 -5.98
C PRO A 163 -25.85 -2.51 -4.72
N ALA A 164 -26.54 -1.48 -4.24
CA ALA A 164 -27.39 -1.56 -3.05
C ALA A 164 -28.56 -2.55 -3.20
N ASP A 165 -29.02 -2.83 -4.41
CA ASP A 165 -30.13 -3.76 -4.66
C ASP A 165 -29.75 -5.22 -4.40
N VAL A 166 -28.46 -5.55 -4.53
CA VAL A 166 -27.92 -6.91 -4.46
C VAL A 166 -26.84 -7.11 -3.38
N LEU A 167 -26.40 -6.03 -2.74
CA LEU A 167 -25.44 -6.09 -1.63
C LEU A 167 -26.18 -5.93 -0.30
N GLY A 168 -25.74 -6.68 0.70
CA GLY A 168 -26.14 -6.47 2.09
C GLY A 168 -25.48 -5.21 2.68
N PRO A 169 -25.64 -4.97 3.99
CA PRO A 169 -25.00 -3.84 4.65
C PRO A 169 -23.47 -3.89 4.50
N ALA A 170 -22.85 -2.71 4.46
CA ALA A 170 -21.40 -2.60 4.40
C ALA A 170 -20.76 -3.35 5.57
N ARG A 171 -19.68 -4.07 5.30
CA ARG A 171 -18.90 -4.79 6.31
C ARG A 171 -17.80 -3.89 6.85
N ARG A 172 -17.30 -4.18 8.05
CA ARG A 172 -16.08 -3.58 8.55
C ARG A 172 -14.98 -3.75 7.49
N GLY A 173 -14.33 -2.66 7.10
CA GLY A 173 -13.17 -2.66 6.19
C GLY A 173 -11.98 -3.41 6.79
N LEU A 174 -10.92 -3.53 6.03
CA LEU A 174 -9.64 -4.07 6.49
C LEU A 174 -8.65 -2.91 6.67
N ARG A 175 -7.88 -2.97 7.73
CA ARG A 175 -6.83 -2.00 8.05
C ARG A 175 -5.49 -2.71 8.18
N PHE A 176 -4.53 -2.28 7.38
CA PHE A 176 -3.16 -2.74 7.45
C PHE A 176 -2.26 -1.58 7.82
N VAL A 177 -1.34 -1.80 8.74
CA VAL A 177 -0.39 -0.76 9.18
C VAL A 177 1.02 -1.29 9.08
N PHE A 178 1.90 -0.47 8.51
CA PHE A 178 3.33 -0.71 8.41
C PHE A 178 4.07 0.46 9.04
N SER A 179 4.86 0.21 10.07
CA SER A 179 5.55 1.27 10.80
C SER A 179 6.78 1.79 10.07
N GLY A 180 7.49 0.93 9.32
CA GLY A 180 8.90 1.16 9.05
C GLY A 180 9.69 1.22 10.35
N ASP A 181 10.89 1.78 10.32
CA ASP A 181 11.74 1.95 11.49
C ASP A 181 11.26 3.09 12.36
N THR A 182 11.04 2.80 13.65
CA THR A 182 10.51 3.79 14.58
C THR A 182 10.64 3.38 16.06
N ALA A 183 10.91 4.33 16.91
CA ALA A 183 10.57 4.20 18.32
C ALA A 183 9.04 4.33 18.50
N PRO A 184 8.46 3.81 19.60
CA PRO A 184 7.07 4.01 19.95
C PRO A 184 6.68 5.49 19.92
N CYS A 185 5.54 5.80 19.32
CA CYS A 185 5.04 7.17 19.25
C CYS A 185 3.51 7.21 19.10
N PRO A 186 2.86 8.30 19.56
CA PRO A 186 1.39 8.40 19.53
C PRO A 186 0.77 8.26 18.14
N ALA A 187 1.46 8.73 17.09
CA ALA A 187 0.96 8.61 15.72
C ALA A 187 0.92 7.14 15.25
N LEU A 188 1.90 6.33 15.66
CA LEU A 188 1.92 4.89 15.40
C LEU A 188 0.77 4.18 16.12
N GLU A 189 0.59 4.45 17.42
CA GLU A 189 -0.49 3.87 18.23
C GLU A 189 -1.86 4.22 17.64
N GLN A 190 -2.07 5.47 17.25
CA GLN A 190 -3.29 5.92 16.59
C GLN A 190 -3.51 5.22 15.24
N ALA A 191 -2.47 5.08 14.43
CA ALA A 191 -2.57 4.41 13.13
C ALA A 191 -2.87 2.91 13.28
N ALA A 192 -2.25 2.25 14.27
CA ALA A 192 -2.40 0.82 14.55
C ALA A 192 -3.73 0.48 15.23
N HIS A 193 -4.43 1.47 15.79
CA HIS A 193 -5.69 1.22 16.50
C HIS A 193 -6.71 0.50 15.60
N ASN A 194 -7.20 -0.66 16.07
CA ASN A 194 -8.10 -1.55 15.33
C ASN A 194 -7.55 -2.05 13.97
N ALA A 195 -6.22 -2.15 13.81
CA ALA A 195 -5.63 -2.78 12.64
C ALA A 195 -5.95 -4.28 12.59
N ASP A 196 -6.19 -4.81 11.39
CA ASP A 196 -6.34 -6.25 11.14
C ASP A 196 -4.96 -6.91 10.99
N LEU A 197 -3.97 -6.15 10.53
CA LEU A 197 -2.57 -6.54 10.46
C LEU A 197 -1.69 -5.33 10.78
N PHE A 198 -0.80 -5.49 11.74
CA PHE A 198 0.21 -4.51 12.08
C PHE A 198 1.61 -5.13 11.91
N LEU A 199 2.39 -4.56 11.01
CA LEU A 199 3.80 -4.86 10.81
C LEU A 199 4.60 -3.74 11.46
N CYS A 200 5.20 -4.03 12.60
CA CYS A 200 5.92 -3.04 13.40
C CYS A 200 7.42 -3.30 13.45
N ASP A 201 8.16 -2.23 13.70
CA ASP A 201 9.57 -2.32 14.09
C ASP A 201 9.72 -3.12 15.37
N ALA A 202 10.58 -4.09 15.35
CA ALA A 202 11.01 -4.88 16.50
C ALA A 202 12.50 -5.24 16.36
N THR A 203 13.32 -4.24 16.06
CA THR A 203 14.76 -4.38 15.79
C THR A 203 15.47 -4.99 16.98
N TYR A 204 15.01 -4.70 18.19
CA TYR A 204 15.60 -5.22 19.43
C TYR A 204 14.72 -6.31 20.04
N PRO A 205 15.29 -7.51 20.33
CA PRO A 205 14.49 -8.67 20.72
C PRO A 205 13.89 -8.57 22.13
N ASP A 206 14.50 -7.82 23.03
CA ASP A 206 14.07 -7.74 24.43
C ASP A 206 14.21 -6.34 25.02
N ASN A 207 13.69 -6.19 26.26
CA ASN A 207 13.71 -4.93 26.97
C ASN A 207 15.07 -4.61 27.62
N GLU A 208 16.00 -5.56 27.71
CA GLU A 208 17.35 -5.29 28.20
C GLU A 208 18.08 -4.33 27.23
N GLN A 209 17.65 -4.31 25.97
CA GLN A 209 18.16 -3.42 24.94
C GLN A 209 17.32 -2.16 24.71
N GLU A 210 16.37 -1.86 25.60
CA GLU A 210 15.51 -0.68 25.46
C GLU A 210 16.31 0.63 25.38
N ALA A 211 17.40 0.75 26.12
CA ALA A 211 18.27 1.93 26.06
C ALA A 211 18.87 2.13 24.66
N GLN A 212 19.30 1.04 24.01
CA GLN A 212 19.82 1.07 22.65
C GLN A 212 18.72 1.35 21.64
N ALA A 213 17.55 0.70 21.78
CA ALA A 213 16.38 0.95 20.95
C ALA A 213 15.99 2.44 20.99
N LYS A 214 15.94 3.04 22.18
CA LYS A 214 15.67 4.47 22.37
C LYS A 214 16.75 5.36 21.75
N GLN A 215 18.03 5.02 21.91
CA GLN A 215 19.15 5.75 21.31
C GLN A 215 19.09 5.78 19.79
N TRP A 216 18.78 4.64 19.17
CA TRP A 216 18.72 4.48 17.72
C TRP A 216 17.33 4.76 17.14
N ARG A 217 16.34 5.04 18.00
CA ARG A 217 14.94 5.29 17.63
C ARG A 217 14.29 4.12 16.89
N HIS A 218 14.46 2.95 17.47
CA HIS A 218 13.79 1.71 17.13
C HIS A 218 12.91 1.23 18.29
N SER A 219 12.16 0.17 18.03
CA SER A 219 11.33 -0.50 19.04
C SER A 219 11.95 -1.82 19.49
N THR A 220 11.63 -2.23 20.72
CA THR A 220 11.80 -3.61 21.16
C THR A 220 10.59 -4.44 20.76
N PHE A 221 10.72 -5.78 20.77
CA PHE A 221 9.61 -6.69 20.50
C PHE A 221 8.41 -6.46 21.42
N ALA A 222 8.65 -6.16 22.70
CA ALA A 222 7.57 -5.90 23.67
C ALA A 222 6.88 -4.54 23.50
N GLN A 223 7.45 -3.64 22.70
CA GLN A 223 6.88 -2.32 22.40
C GLN A 223 6.06 -2.32 21.09
N GLY A 224 6.15 -3.36 20.28
CA GLY A 224 5.36 -3.57 19.06
C GLY A 224 4.11 -4.40 19.32
#